data_689a39a60905d89c02ce19229357a383
#
_entry.id   689a39a60905d89c02ce19229357a383
#
_cell.length_a   1.000
_cell.length_b   1.000
_cell.length_c   1.000
_cell.angle_alpha   90.00
_cell.angle_beta   90.00
_cell.angle_gamma   90.00
#
_symmetry.space_group_name_H-M   'P 1'
#
loop_
_entity.id
_entity.type
_entity.pdbx_description
1 polymer ?
#
loop_
_entity_poly.entity_id
_entity_poly.type
_entity_poly.pdbx_seq_one_letter_code
_entity_poly.pdbx_strand_id
1 'polypeptide(L)'
;LTDDITVVGLSHTLRNQLHFLWERWTIFWHLHFSRKHLFEIDIANSGVDITKLPEFKEADIIHLSWINQGMLSLKGIRKILDSGKPVVWTMHDIWPATGICHITLNCLRYQSYCGNCRLLPNGGSANDLSNKVLQRKKKMLEGRNIMFVTCSKWLEKEESKSAILAGQQVFSIPNPIDTHVFHPTDNKQARINAGLPLDKKIILFASQRVTNVNKGISYLIEACHKLAKDHPEIVNQTAIAILGGHAENLREEFD
;
A
#
# COMPACT_ATOMS: atom_id res chain seq x y z
N LEU A 1 -12.40 0.42 15.16
CA LEU A 1 -13.65 1.17 14.99
C LEU A 1 -13.61 2.34 15.97
N THR A 2 -13.89 3.55 15.51
CA THR A 2 -14.02 4.73 16.36
C THR A 2 -15.45 4.82 16.88
N ASP A 3 -15.62 5.31 18.10
CA ASP A 3 -16.94 5.64 18.67
C ASP A 3 -17.45 7.02 18.18
N ASP A 4 -16.73 7.64 17.25
CA ASP A 4 -17.12 8.90 16.64
C ASP A 4 -18.38 8.72 15.80
N ILE A 5 -19.46 9.38 16.22
CA ILE A 5 -20.77 9.35 15.55
C ILE A 5 -20.76 9.94 14.13
N THR A 6 -19.69 10.65 13.77
CA THR A 6 -19.51 11.20 12.42
C THR A 6 -18.98 10.19 11.42
N VAL A 7 -18.56 9.00 11.89
CA VAL A 7 -18.03 7.94 11.03
C VAL A 7 -19.13 7.04 10.52
N VAL A 8 -19.37 7.07 9.22
CA VAL A 8 -20.30 6.17 8.53
C VAL A 8 -19.55 4.94 8.01
N GLY A 9 -19.83 3.79 8.62
CA GLY A 9 -19.21 2.52 8.23
C GLY A 9 -19.93 1.87 7.05
N LEU A 10 -19.25 1.73 5.92
CA LEU A 10 -19.75 1.01 4.74
C LEU A 10 -19.16 -0.42 4.61
N SER A 11 -18.15 -0.75 5.39
CA SER A 11 -17.30 -1.93 5.20
C SER A 11 -17.97 -3.28 5.42
N HIS A 12 -19.06 -3.35 6.18
CA HIS A 12 -19.71 -4.61 6.57
C HIS A 12 -21.03 -4.88 5.84
N THR A 13 -21.37 -4.10 4.82
CA THR A 13 -22.58 -4.35 4.03
C THR A 13 -22.36 -5.51 3.06
N LEU A 14 -23.36 -6.38 2.90
CA LEU A 14 -23.37 -7.44 1.88
C LEU A 14 -22.98 -6.90 0.49
N ARG A 15 -23.39 -5.68 0.20
CA ARG A 15 -23.08 -5.00 -1.05
C ARG A 15 -21.58 -4.77 -1.23
N ASN A 16 -20.87 -4.34 -0.20
CA ASN A 16 -19.41 -4.15 -0.27
C ASN A 16 -18.68 -5.48 -0.44
N GLN A 17 -19.14 -6.53 0.23
CA GLN A 17 -18.60 -7.87 0.05
C GLN A 17 -18.79 -8.37 -1.38
N LEU A 18 -19.94 -8.12 -1.99
CA LEU A 18 -20.20 -8.47 -3.38
C LEU A 18 -19.28 -7.69 -4.34
N HIS A 19 -19.02 -6.40 -4.10
CA HIS A 19 -18.06 -5.62 -4.90
C HIS A 19 -16.64 -6.18 -4.79
N PHE A 20 -16.21 -6.52 -3.57
CA PHE A 20 -14.92 -7.14 -3.32
C PHE A 20 -14.80 -8.50 -4.04
N LEU A 21 -15.79 -9.39 -3.87
CA LEU A 21 -15.80 -10.70 -4.51
C LEU A 21 -15.82 -10.60 -6.03
N TRP A 22 -16.59 -9.67 -6.57
CA TRP A 22 -16.64 -9.43 -8.01
C TRP A 22 -15.29 -8.97 -8.58
N GLU A 23 -14.62 -8.04 -7.92
CA GLU A 23 -13.30 -7.60 -8.34
C GLU A 23 -12.28 -8.74 -8.27
N ARG A 24 -12.22 -9.46 -7.14
CA ARG A 24 -11.33 -10.64 -6.97
C ARG A 24 -11.62 -11.73 -8.00
N TRP A 25 -12.90 -12.02 -8.26
CA TRP A 25 -13.29 -12.98 -9.29
C TRP A 25 -12.82 -12.55 -10.68
N THR A 26 -13.01 -11.29 -11.03
CA THR A 26 -12.56 -10.75 -12.32
C THR A 26 -11.05 -10.87 -12.47
N ILE A 27 -10.29 -10.52 -11.42
CA ILE A 27 -8.83 -10.65 -11.42
C ILE A 27 -8.44 -12.14 -11.54
N PHE A 28 -9.06 -13.03 -10.76
CA PHE A 28 -8.79 -14.46 -10.80
C PHE A 28 -9.00 -15.07 -12.19
N TRP A 29 -10.04 -14.65 -12.90
CA TRP A 29 -10.26 -15.00 -14.30
C TRP A 29 -9.09 -14.54 -15.20
N HIS A 30 -8.65 -13.30 -15.04
CA HIS A 30 -7.52 -12.76 -15.82
C HIS A 30 -6.17 -13.37 -15.43
N LEU A 31 -6.06 -13.97 -14.25
CA LEU A 31 -4.90 -14.74 -13.81
C LEU A 31 -4.98 -16.22 -14.22
N HIS A 32 -5.88 -16.60 -15.13
CA HIS A 32 -6.14 -17.97 -15.55
C HIS A 32 -6.39 -18.90 -14.35
N PHE A 33 -7.22 -18.44 -13.42
CA PHE A 33 -7.59 -19.15 -12.19
C PHE A 33 -6.42 -19.42 -11.23
N SER A 34 -5.33 -18.69 -11.35
CA SER A 34 -4.20 -18.72 -10.41
C SER A 34 -4.44 -17.80 -9.22
N ARG A 35 -4.08 -18.26 -8.01
CA ARG A 35 -4.07 -17.41 -6.81
C ARG A 35 -2.80 -16.56 -6.70
N LYS A 36 -1.77 -16.86 -7.50
CA LYS A 36 -0.56 -16.06 -7.55
C LYS A 36 -0.92 -14.63 -7.99
N HIS A 37 -0.41 -13.65 -7.30
CA HIS A 37 -0.66 -12.22 -7.55
C HIS A 37 -2.11 -11.73 -7.37
N LEU A 38 -3.07 -12.58 -6.90
CA LEU A 38 -4.48 -12.24 -6.76
C LEU A 38 -4.72 -11.00 -5.87
N PHE A 39 -3.86 -10.77 -4.88
CA PHE A 39 -3.90 -9.63 -3.95
C PHE A 39 -2.77 -8.61 -4.15
N GLU A 40 -1.95 -8.78 -5.19
CA GLU A 40 -0.89 -7.84 -5.56
C GLU A 40 -1.36 -6.84 -6.62
N ILE A 41 -2.55 -7.07 -7.20
CA ILE A 41 -3.15 -6.23 -8.24
C ILE A 41 -4.58 -5.87 -7.90
N ASP A 42 -4.98 -4.66 -8.30
CA ASP A 42 -6.35 -4.16 -8.24
C ASP A 42 -6.73 -3.46 -9.56
N ILE A 43 -8.01 -3.57 -9.93
CA ILE A 43 -8.52 -3.04 -11.20
C ILE A 43 -9.64 -2.02 -11.03
N ALA A 44 -10.18 -1.88 -9.82
CA ALA A 44 -11.25 -0.96 -9.43
C ALA A 44 -12.43 -0.96 -10.43
N ASN A 45 -12.84 -2.17 -10.84
CA ASN A 45 -13.95 -2.37 -11.78
C ASN A 45 -15.33 -2.36 -11.11
N SER A 46 -15.35 -2.42 -9.77
CA SER A 46 -16.55 -2.48 -8.95
C SER A 46 -16.36 -1.65 -7.67
N GLY A 47 -17.44 -1.12 -7.12
CA GLY A 47 -17.37 -0.32 -5.89
C GLY A 47 -18.66 0.43 -5.61
N VAL A 48 -18.75 1.01 -4.41
CA VAL A 48 -19.91 1.77 -3.95
C VAL A 48 -19.96 3.15 -4.62
N ASP A 49 -21.14 3.61 -4.97
CA ASP A 49 -21.38 4.98 -5.42
C ASP A 49 -21.65 5.88 -4.21
N ILE A 50 -20.61 6.50 -3.69
CA ILE A 50 -20.70 7.40 -2.51
C ILE A 50 -21.31 8.76 -2.84
N THR A 51 -21.42 9.14 -4.12
CA THR A 51 -21.95 10.47 -4.51
C THR A 51 -23.44 10.65 -4.16
N LYS A 52 -24.11 9.57 -3.78
CA LYS A 52 -25.50 9.58 -3.34
C LYS A 52 -25.68 9.78 -1.83
N LEU A 53 -24.61 9.66 -1.06
CA LEU A 53 -24.65 9.79 0.39
C LEU A 53 -24.89 11.24 0.79
N PRO A 54 -25.65 11.49 1.87
CA PRO A 54 -25.80 12.84 2.44
C PRO A 54 -24.44 13.46 2.76
N GLU A 55 -23.56 12.74 3.40
CA GLU A 55 -22.21 13.16 3.83
C GLU A 55 -21.39 13.64 2.62
N PHE A 56 -21.49 12.96 1.47
CA PHE A 56 -20.84 13.40 0.25
C PHE A 56 -21.40 14.74 -0.26
N LYS A 57 -22.71 14.91 -0.17
CA LYS A 57 -23.37 16.14 -0.64
C LYS A 57 -23.02 17.35 0.22
N GLU A 58 -22.89 17.16 1.52
CA GLU A 58 -22.56 18.17 2.51
C GLU A 58 -21.05 18.50 2.58
N ALA A 59 -20.19 17.57 2.18
CA ALA A 59 -18.75 17.77 2.23
C ALA A 59 -18.28 18.90 1.29
N ASP A 60 -17.37 19.75 1.78
CA ASP A 60 -16.69 20.79 0.99
C ASP A 60 -15.52 20.22 0.19
N ILE A 61 -14.81 19.24 0.73
CA ILE A 61 -13.63 18.61 0.16
C ILE A 61 -13.80 17.09 0.26
N ILE A 62 -13.42 16.38 -0.79
CA ILE A 62 -13.38 14.91 -0.80
C ILE A 62 -11.94 14.44 -0.64
N HIS A 63 -11.66 13.73 0.45
CA HIS A 63 -10.36 13.12 0.68
C HIS A 63 -10.43 11.62 0.40
N LEU A 64 -9.71 11.18 -0.62
CA LEU A 64 -9.51 9.77 -0.94
C LEU A 64 -8.23 9.28 -0.28
N SER A 65 -8.28 8.10 0.30
CA SER A 65 -7.13 7.37 0.80
C SER A 65 -7.04 6.03 0.05
N TRP A 66 -6.77 4.94 0.73
CA TRP A 66 -6.77 3.62 0.09
C TRP A 66 -8.20 3.18 -0.26
N ILE A 67 -8.51 3.08 -1.56
CA ILE A 67 -9.89 2.93 -2.08
C ILE A 67 -10.13 1.61 -2.81
N ASN A 68 -9.19 0.70 -2.75
CA ASN A 68 -9.13 -0.54 -3.51
C ASN A 68 -10.04 -1.65 -2.96
N GLN A 69 -9.96 -2.83 -3.53
CA GLN A 69 -10.68 -4.04 -3.11
C GLN A 69 -12.21 -3.87 -3.06
N GLY A 70 -12.77 -3.34 -4.12
CA GLY A 70 -14.22 -3.18 -4.27
C GLY A 70 -14.82 -2.00 -3.48
N MET A 71 -14.00 -1.13 -2.86
CA MET A 71 -14.49 0.06 -2.16
C MET A 71 -15.00 1.09 -3.16
N LEU A 72 -14.15 1.57 -4.08
CA LEU A 72 -14.55 2.48 -5.15
C LEU A 72 -14.15 1.90 -6.51
N SER A 73 -14.99 2.13 -7.52
CA SER A 73 -14.65 1.85 -8.92
C SER A 73 -14.07 3.09 -9.60
N LEU A 74 -13.29 2.88 -10.69
CA LEU A 74 -12.82 4.00 -11.53
C LEU A 74 -13.98 4.87 -12.04
N LYS A 75 -15.13 4.23 -12.35
CA LYS A 75 -16.36 4.96 -12.71
C LYS A 75 -16.92 5.76 -11.55
N GLY A 76 -16.86 5.22 -10.32
CA GLY A 76 -17.26 5.93 -9.10
C GLY A 76 -16.36 7.13 -8.84
N ILE A 77 -15.04 6.96 -8.95
CA ILE A 77 -14.08 8.06 -8.82
C ILE A 77 -14.36 9.14 -9.88
N ARG A 78 -14.60 8.76 -11.13
CA ARG A 78 -14.97 9.75 -12.16
C ARG A 78 -16.20 10.56 -11.79
N LYS A 79 -17.25 9.95 -11.22
CA LYS A 79 -18.43 10.68 -10.72
C LYS A 79 -18.10 11.63 -9.59
N ILE A 80 -17.18 11.24 -8.68
CA ILE A 80 -16.69 12.14 -7.63
C ILE A 80 -16.03 13.37 -8.26
N LEU A 81 -15.16 13.18 -9.24
CA LEU A 81 -14.51 14.28 -9.96
C LEU A 81 -15.48 15.15 -10.75
N ASP A 82 -16.50 14.56 -11.34
CA ASP A 82 -17.55 15.26 -12.11
C ASP A 82 -18.50 16.07 -11.20
N SER A 83 -18.47 15.86 -9.88
CA SER A 83 -19.25 16.67 -8.93
C SER A 83 -18.75 18.13 -8.79
N GLY A 84 -17.53 18.42 -9.26
CA GLY A 84 -16.90 19.72 -9.13
C GLY A 84 -16.32 20.02 -7.75
N LYS A 85 -16.47 19.11 -6.77
CA LYS A 85 -15.86 19.28 -5.44
C LYS A 85 -14.33 19.11 -5.52
N PRO A 86 -13.55 19.87 -4.73
CA PRO A 86 -12.11 19.64 -4.61
C PRO A 86 -11.83 18.21 -4.13
N VAL A 87 -10.86 17.54 -4.77
CA VAL A 87 -10.47 16.17 -4.42
C VAL A 87 -8.99 16.11 -4.08
N VAL A 88 -8.69 15.57 -2.91
CA VAL A 88 -7.33 15.22 -2.47
C VAL A 88 -7.24 13.70 -2.39
N TRP A 89 -6.20 13.10 -2.97
CA TRP A 89 -5.97 11.67 -2.91
C TRP A 89 -4.63 11.36 -2.26
N THR A 90 -4.67 10.87 -1.01
CA THR A 90 -3.47 10.40 -0.31
C THR A 90 -3.14 8.98 -0.75
N MET A 91 -1.95 8.83 -1.29
CA MET A 91 -1.42 7.58 -1.83
C MET A 91 -0.47 6.93 -0.83
N HIS A 92 -0.81 5.72 -0.41
CA HIS A 92 0.01 4.89 0.49
C HIS A 92 0.83 3.83 -0.26
N ASP A 93 0.53 3.66 -1.54
CA ASP A 93 1.24 2.82 -2.49
C ASP A 93 1.15 3.42 -3.90
N ILE A 94 1.85 2.83 -4.85
CA ILE A 94 1.95 3.37 -6.21
C ILE A 94 0.77 2.99 -7.13
N TRP A 95 -0.28 2.32 -6.62
CA TRP A 95 -1.38 1.86 -7.46
C TRP A 95 -2.10 2.97 -8.25
N PRO A 96 -2.36 4.17 -7.70
CA PRO A 96 -2.99 5.25 -8.48
C PRO A 96 -2.18 5.63 -9.72
N ALA A 97 -0.87 5.50 -9.66
CA ALA A 97 0.10 5.87 -10.69
C ALA A 97 0.45 4.73 -11.67
N THR A 98 -0.04 3.50 -11.44
CA THR A 98 0.23 2.31 -12.27
C THR A 98 -1.03 1.81 -12.98
N GLY A 99 -0.91 0.78 -13.83
CA GLY A 99 -2.07 0.08 -14.38
C GLY A 99 -2.84 -0.67 -13.29
N ILE A 100 -2.20 -1.66 -12.68
CA ILE A 100 -2.88 -2.59 -11.76
C ILE A 100 -2.11 -2.91 -10.47
N CYS A 101 -0.80 -2.64 -10.40
CA CYS A 101 0.05 -3.11 -9.30
C CYS A 101 0.20 -2.07 -8.19
N HIS A 102 0.32 -2.56 -6.94
CA HIS A 102 0.59 -1.75 -5.74
C HIS A 102 2.09 -1.53 -5.50
N ILE A 103 2.93 -2.43 -6.03
CA ILE A 103 4.39 -2.37 -5.92
C ILE A 103 4.98 -2.65 -7.30
N THR A 104 5.85 -1.78 -7.79
CA THR A 104 6.42 -1.90 -9.14
C THR A 104 7.56 -2.92 -9.22
N LEU A 105 8.27 -3.20 -8.13
CA LEU A 105 9.43 -4.08 -8.08
C LEU A 105 10.39 -3.83 -9.27
N ASN A 106 10.85 -2.60 -9.45
CA ASN A 106 11.74 -2.16 -10.53
C ASN A 106 11.10 -2.14 -11.95
N CYS A 107 9.79 -2.31 -12.08
CA CYS A 107 9.09 -2.10 -13.34
C CYS A 107 8.93 -0.61 -13.61
N LEU A 108 9.46 -0.10 -14.73
CA LEU A 108 9.37 1.31 -15.12
C LEU A 108 8.28 1.58 -16.16
N ARG A 109 7.51 0.58 -16.56
CA ARG A 109 6.53 0.71 -17.66
C ARG A 109 5.42 1.72 -17.37
N TYR A 110 5.05 1.93 -16.10
CA TYR A 110 4.05 2.91 -15.70
C TYR A 110 4.42 4.36 -16.07
N GLN A 111 5.69 4.62 -16.33
CA GLN A 111 6.18 5.94 -16.74
C GLN A 111 5.78 6.31 -18.19
N SER A 112 5.46 5.34 -19.01
CA SER A 112 5.01 5.53 -20.39
C SER A 112 3.66 4.83 -20.66
N TYR A 113 3.67 3.53 -20.60
CA TYR A 113 2.46 2.70 -20.72
C TYR A 113 2.66 1.40 -19.95
N CYS A 114 1.60 0.82 -19.40
CA CYS A 114 1.60 -0.55 -18.92
C CYS A 114 1.23 -1.52 -20.04
N GLY A 115 1.69 -2.75 -19.93
CA GLY A 115 1.53 -3.83 -20.90
C GLY A 115 2.70 -4.81 -20.73
N ASN A 116 2.60 -6.03 -21.26
CA ASN A 116 3.55 -7.11 -21.01
C ASN A 116 3.86 -7.23 -19.52
N CYS A 117 2.78 -7.28 -18.70
CA CYS A 117 2.87 -7.20 -17.26
C CYS A 117 3.30 -8.55 -16.66
N ARG A 118 4.42 -8.55 -15.93
CA ARG A 118 4.96 -9.77 -15.29
C ARG A 118 4.07 -10.37 -14.21
N LEU A 119 3.08 -9.59 -13.69
CA LEU A 119 2.11 -10.10 -12.73
C LEU A 119 0.96 -10.85 -13.41
N LEU A 120 0.88 -10.82 -14.74
CA LEU A 120 -0.13 -11.55 -15.51
C LEU A 120 0.45 -12.84 -16.10
N PRO A 121 -0.40 -13.82 -16.43
CA PRO A 121 0.04 -15.10 -17.01
C PRO A 121 0.91 -14.87 -18.25
N ASN A 122 1.98 -15.68 -18.38
CA ASN A 122 2.92 -15.64 -19.51
C ASN A 122 3.58 -14.26 -19.76
N GLY A 123 3.66 -13.40 -18.72
CA GLY A 123 4.23 -12.07 -18.84
C GLY A 123 3.32 -11.04 -19.52
N GLY A 124 2.03 -11.36 -19.67
CA GLY A 124 1.03 -10.48 -20.28
C GLY A 124 1.20 -10.29 -21.80
N SER A 125 0.67 -9.19 -22.31
CA SER A 125 0.80 -8.75 -23.70
C SER A 125 0.75 -7.21 -23.78
N ALA A 126 1.02 -6.63 -24.92
CA ALA A 126 1.00 -5.17 -25.10
C ALA A 126 -0.36 -4.54 -24.71
N ASN A 127 -1.47 -5.22 -24.98
CA ASN A 127 -2.83 -4.78 -24.67
C ASN A 127 -3.48 -5.60 -23.56
N ASP A 128 -2.71 -6.03 -22.57
CA ASP A 128 -3.18 -6.83 -21.45
C ASP A 128 -4.04 -6.01 -20.45
N LEU A 129 -4.45 -6.67 -19.37
CA LEU A 129 -5.26 -6.05 -18.32
C LEU A 129 -4.60 -4.79 -17.74
N SER A 130 -3.27 -4.79 -17.58
CA SER A 130 -2.54 -3.64 -17.01
C SER A 130 -2.62 -2.42 -17.92
N ASN A 131 -2.49 -2.61 -19.22
CA ASN A 131 -2.66 -1.53 -20.21
C ASN A 131 -4.11 -1.01 -20.22
N LYS A 132 -5.08 -1.92 -20.27
CA LYS A 132 -6.51 -1.54 -20.29
C LYS A 132 -6.92 -0.73 -19.07
N VAL A 133 -6.44 -1.08 -17.89
CA VAL A 133 -6.73 -0.34 -16.65
C VAL A 133 -5.99 1.00 -16.63
N LEU A 134 -4.73 1.05 -17.08
CA LEU A 134 -3.99 2.31 -17.24
C LEU A 134 -4.76 3.30 -18.13
N GLN A 135 -5.26 2.86 -19.28
CA GLN A 135 -6.04 3.72 -20.18
C GLN A 135 -7.35 4.20 -19.52
N ARG A 136 -8.01 3.33 -18.76
CA ARG A 136 -9.22 3.71 -17.99
C ARG A 136 -8.90 4.76 -16.91
N LYS A 137 -7.75 4.65 -16.21
CA LYS A 137 -7.31 5.66 -15.24
C LYS A 137 -6.98 6.99 -15.91
N LYS A 138 -6.28 6.99 -17.05
CA LYS A 138 -6.05 8.20 -17.84
C LYS A 138 -7.38 8.87 -18.22
N LYS A 139 -8.33 8.11 -18.77
CA LYS A 139 -9.65 8.63 -19.11
C LYS A 139 -10.44 9.12 -17.89
N MET A 140 -10.27 8.48 -16.74
CA MET A 140 -10.90 8.92 -15.48
C MET A 140 -10.41 10.32 -15.09
N LEU A 141 -9.13 10.63 -15.27
CA LEU A 141 -8.52 11.92 -14.93
C LEU A 141 -8.64 12.98 -16.03
N GLU A 142 -9.01 12.59 -17.25
CA GLU A 142 -9.07 13.50 -18.41
C GLU A 142 -9.97 14.71 -18.13
N GLY A 143 -9.42 15.91 -18.31
CA GLY A 143 -10.10 17.18 -18.04
C GLY A 143 -10.45 17.42 -16.56
N ARG A 144 -9.78 16.75 -15.64
CA ARG A 144 -9.98 16.90 -14.18
C ARG A 144 -8.65 17.07 -13.48
N ASN A 145 -8.65 17.88 -12.45
CA ASN A 145 -7.51 18.09 -11.58
C ASN A 145 -7.77 17.45 -10.21
N ILE A 146 -6.82 16.65 -9.76
CA ILE A 146 -6.76 16.07 -8.42
C ILE A 146 -5.45 16.52 -7.79
N MET A 147 -5.49 16.81 -6.50
CA MET A 147 -4.28 16.94 -5.70
C MET A 147 -3.89 15.56 -5.18
N PHE A 148 -2.79 15.01 -5.68
CA PHE A 148 -2.23 13.76 -5.18
C PHE A 148 -1.23 14.06 -4.07
N VAL A 149 -1.36 13.33 -2.96
CA VAL A 149 -0.46 13.44 -1.80
C VAL A 149 0.19 12.08 -1.55
N THR A 150 1.50 12.07 -1.44
CA THR A 150 2.28 10.87 -1.12
C THR A 150 2.78 10.93 0.31
N CYS A 151 2.92 9.79 0.98
CA CYS A 151 3.42 9.72 2.35
C CYS A 151 4.96 9.87 2.47
N SER A 152 5.69 10.00 1.35
CA SER A 152 7.14 10.17 1.34
C SER A 152 7.64 10.86 0.07
N LYS A 153 8.77 11.58 0.19
CA LYS A 153 9.45 12.21 -0.96
C LYS A 153 9.91 11.19 -2.01
N TRP A 154 10.23 9.98 -1.59
CA TRP A 154 10.58 8.90 -2.52
C TRP A 154 9.37 8.53 -3.40
N LEU A 155 8.20 8.35 -2.79
CA LEU A 155 6.98 8.01 -3.52
C LEU A 155 6.54 9.16 -4.44
N GLU A 156 6.62 10.42 -3.98
CA GLU A 156 6.39 11.61 -4.80
C GLU A 156 7.25 11.59 -6.07
N LYS A 157 8.56 11.36 -5.91
CA LYS A 157 9.51 11.29 -7.02
C LYS A 157 9.17 10.17 -8.02
N GLU A 158 8.75 9.00 -7.52
CA GLU A 158 8.40 7.87 -8.39
C GLU A 158 7.05 8.11 -9.08
N GLU A 159 6.05 8.59 -8.37
CA GLU A 159 4.71 8.81 -8.93
C GLU A 159 4.65 9.97 -9.91
N SER A 160 5.42 11.03 -9.70
CA SER A 160 5.53 12.15 -10.64
C SER A 160 6.04 11.76 -12.03
N LYS A 161 6.67 10.57 -12.15
CA LYS A 161 7.09 10.01 -13.45
C LYS A 161 5.96 9.28 -14.18
N SER A 162 4.82 9.07 -13.53
CA SER A 162 3.74 8.27 -14.10
C SER A 162 3.07 8.94 -15.30
N ALA A 163 2.86 8.17 -16.36
CA ALA A 163 2.08 8.61 -17.50
C ALA A 163 0.59 8.87 -17.19
N ILE A 164 0.07 8.35 -16.07
CA ILE A 164 -1.31 8.61 -15.59
C ILE A 164 -1.38 9.99 -14.94
N LEU A 165 -0.36 10.34 -14.16
CA LEU A 165 -0.33 11.57 -13.36
C LEU A 165 0.30 12.77 -14.09
N ALA A 166 0.65 12.60 -15.36
CA ALA A 166 1.17 13.70 -16.18
C ALA A 166 0.18 14.88 -16.18
N GLY A 167 0.66 16.05 -15.74
CA GLY A 167 -0.15 17.26 -15.61
C GLY A 167 -0.97 17.36 -14.31
N GLN A 168 -0.91 16.37 -13.42
CA GLN A 168 -1.51 16.43 -12.09
C GLN A 168 -0.50 17.01 -11.08
N GLN A 169 -1.03 17.56 -9.99
CA GLN A 169 -0.22 18.02 -8.87
C GLN A 169 0.05 16.87 -7.91
N VAL A 170 1.32 16.62 -7.61
CA VAL A 170 1.76 15.58 -6.67
C VAL A 170 2.64 16.22 -5.61
N PHE A 171 2.28 16.04 -4.33
CA PHE A 171 2.99 16.59 -3.18
C PHE A 171 3.33 15.50 -2.18
N SER A 172 4.40 15.68 -1.42
CA SER A 172 4.74 14.80 -0.30
C SER A 172 4.33 15.43 1.03
N ILE A 173 3.42 14.75 1.72
CA ILE A 173 3.03 15.08 3.11
C ILE A 173 3.17 13.79 3.92
N PRO A 174 4.13 13.70 4.87
CA PRO A 174 4.28 12.51 5.71
C PRO A 174 3.01 12.17 6.47
N ASN A 175 2.79 10.87 6.73
CA ASN A 175 1.69 10.45 7.59
C ASN A 175 1.82 11.09 8.98
N PRO A 176 0.74 11.60 9.58
CA PRO A 176 0.77 12.14 10.92
C PRO A 176 1.05 11.04 11.94
N ILE A 177 1.75 11.41 13.00
CA ILE A 177 1.99 10.57 14.16
C ILE A 177 1.69 11.36 15.43
N ASP A 178 1.03 10.74 16.38
CA ASP A 178 0.79 11.36 17.69
C ASP A 178 2.09 11.40 18.50
N THR A 179 2.71 12.57 18.57
CA THR A 179 3.96 12.78 19.28
C THR A 179 3.81 12.79 20.82
N HIS A 180 2.59 12.83 21.36
CA HIS A 180 2.36 12.62 22.80
C HIS A 180 2.46 11.14 23.16
N VAL A 181 2.12 10.24 22.22
CA VAL A 181 2.24 8.79 22.42
C VAL A 181 3.60 8.27 21.95
N PHE A 182 4.05 8.73 20.75
CA PHE A 182 5.28 8.27 20.12
C PHE A 182 6.38 9.33 20.28
N HIS A 183 7.08 9.28 21.39
CA HIS A 183 8.20 10.18 21.70
C HIS A 183 9.37 9.41 22.31
N PRO A 184 10.60 9.95 22.24
CA PRO A 184 11.74 9.36 22.93
C PRO A 184 11.50 9.24 24.44
N THR A 185 11.76 8.05 25.00
CA THR A 185 11.65 7.77 26.43
C THR A 185 13.00 7.29 26.98
N ASP A 186 13.10 7.11 28.30
CA ASP A 186 14.29 6.52 28.90
C ASP A 186 14.55 5.12 28.33
N ASN A 187 15.72 4.92 27.76
CA ASN A 187 16.08 3.70 27.04
C ASN A 187 16.10 2.48 27.97
N LYS A 188 16.59 2.64 29.22
CA LYS A 188 16.66 1.55 30.19
C LYS A 188 15.26 1.10 30.58
N GLN A 189 14.38 2.06 30.88
CA GLN A 189 12.99 1.75 31.24
C GLN A 189 12.22 1.13 30.09
N ALA A 190 12.40 1.64 28.86
CA ALA A 190 11.79 1.08 27.67
C ALA A 190 12.20 -0.38 27.44
N ARG A 191 13.48 -0.71 27.63
CA ARG A 191 13.97 -2.09 27.53
C ARG A 191 13.39 -3.01 28.60
N ILE A 192 13.30 -2.54 29.84
CA ILE A 192 12.67 -3.30 30.94
C ILE A 192 11.22 -3.61 30.59
N ASN A 193 10.45 -2.60 30.16
CA ASN A 193 9.05 -2.73 29.81
C ASN A 193 8.81 -3.70 28.62
N ALA A 194 9.76 -3.75 27.68
CA ALA A 194 9.71 -4.62 26.51
C ALA A 194 10.36 -6.00 26.73
N GLY A 195 10.92 -6.31 27.92
CA GLY A 195 11.61 -7.56 28.20
C GLY A 195 12.90 -7.75 27.39
N LEU A 196 13.58 -6.64 27.04
CA LEU A 196 14.80 -6.64 26.23
C LEU A 196 16.06 -6.59 27.10
N PRO A 197 17.19 -7.20 26.67
CA PRO A 197 18.45 -7.16 27.44
C PRO A 197 18.97 -5.73 27.59
N LEU A 198 19.49 -5.44 28.80
CA LEU A 198 20.01 -4.11 29.16
C LEU A 198 21.47 -3.91 28.74
N ASP A 199 22.21 -4.98 28.63
CA ASP A 199 23.66 -5.06 28.42
C ASP A 199 24.07 -5.32 26.96
N LYS A 200 23.09 -5.58 26.09
CA LYS A 200 23.36 -5.90 24.68
C LYS A 200 22.97 -4.76 23.72
N LYS A 201 23.64 -4.70 22.58
CA LYS A 201 23.16 -3.95 21.42
C LYS A 201 21.96 -4.66 20.82
N ILE A 202 20.92 -3.91 20.44
CA ILE A 202 19.68 -4.47 19.90
C ILE A 202 19.54 -4.09 18.44
N ILE A 203 19.38 -5.09 17.58
CA ILE A 203 18.95 -4.93 16.19
C ILE A 203 17.45 -5.23 16.16
N LEU A 204 16.64 -4.20 15.94
CA LEU A 204 15.19 -4.32 15.89
C LEU A 204 14.69 -4.40 14.45
N PHE A 205 13.93 -5.44 14.12
CA PHE A 205 13.12 -5.53 12.92
C PHE A 205 11.64 -5.52 13.28
N ALA A 206 10.87 -4.65 12.63
CA ALA A 206 9.44 -4.53 12.89
C ALA A 206 8.63 -4.55 11.60
N SER A 207 7.58 -5.37 11.55
CA SER A 207 6.64 -5.43 10.42
C SER A 207 5.32 -6.03 10.87
N GLN A 208 4.19 -5.59 10.30
CA GLN A 208 2.89 -6.19 10.60
C GLN A 208 2.89 -7.72 10.40
N ARG A 209 3.55 -8.21 9.35
CA ARG A 209 3.81 -9.63 9.10
C ARG A 209 5.27 -9.80 8.72
N VAL A 210 6.07 -10.34 9.63
CA VAL A 210 7.53 -10.41 9.48
C VAL A 210 7.97 -11.35 8.36
N THR A 211 7.17 -12.34 8.01
CA THR A 211 7.44 -13.28 6.90
C THR A 211 7.12 -12.70 5.52
N ASN A 212 6.66 -11.45 5.43
CA ASN A 212 6.39 -10.81 4.14
C ASN A 212 7.72 -10.46 3.44
N VAL A 213 8.00 -11.11 2.32
CA VAL A 213 9.24 -10.94 1.54
C VAL A 213 9.53 -9.49 1.15
N ASN A 214 8.49 -8.68 0.94
CA ASN A 214 8.63 -7.26 0.58
C ASN A 214 9.12 -6.39 1.76
N LYS A 215 9.20 -6.92 2.97
CA LYS A 215 9.69 -6.22 4.17
C LYS A 215 11.18 -6.43 4.43
N GLY A 216 11.82 -7.32 3.68
CA GLY A 216 13.27 -7.48 3.66
C GLY A 216 13.86 -8.27 4.81
N ILE A 217 13.08 -9.14 5.48
CA ILE A 217 13.58 -10.01 6.56
C ILE A 217 14.73 -10.89 6.11
N SER A 218 14.70 -11.40 4.88
CA SER A 218 15.77 -12.23 4.33
C SER A 218 17.13 -11.52 4.29
N TYR A 219 17.13 -10.22 3.99
CA TYR A 219 18.36 -9.42 4.02
C TYR A 219 18.90 -9.26 5.44
N LEU A 220 18.03 -9.13 6.44
CA LEU A 220 18.45 -9.08 7.84
C LEU A 220 19.09 -10.41 8.26
N ILE A 221 18.44 -11.53 7.95
CA ILE A 221 18.96 -12.86 8.27
C ILE A 221 20.35 -13.05 7.64
N GLU A 222 20.48 -12.79 6.34
CA GLU A 222 21.76 -12.90 5.63
C GLU A 222 22.84 -11.98 6.24
N ALA A 223 22.47 -10.74 6.57
CA ALA A 223 23.39 -9.78 7.21
C ALA A 223 23.82 -10.26 8.60
N CYS A 224 22.93 -10.82 9.41
CA CYS A 224 23.25 -11.37 10.72
C CYS A 224 24.17 -12.58 10.64
N HIS A 225 23.91 -13.53 9.73
CA HIS A 225 24.79 -14.67 9.50
C HIS A 225 26.20 -14.24 9.05
N LYS A 226 26.26 -13.27 8.13
CA LYS A 226 27.54 -12.72 7.68
C LYS A 226 28.28 -12.03 8.84
N LEU A 227 27.58 -11.23 9.62
CA LEU A 227 28.13 -10.52 10.76
C LEU A 227 28.67 -11.49 11.83
N ALA A 228 27.93 -12.56 12.14
CA ALA A 228 28.35 -13.59 13.09
C ALA A 228 29.58 -14.34 12.61
N LYS A 229 29.69 -14.58 11.30
CA LYS A 229 30.85 -15.26 10.69
C LYS A 229 32.10 -14.36 10.68
N ASP A 230 31.95 -13.11 10.26
CA ASP A 230 33.07 -12.20 10.05
C ASP A 230 33.54 -11.55 11.38
N HIS A 231 32.64 -11.46 12.38
CA HIS A 231 32.83 -10.79 13.67
C HIS A 231 32.23 -11.62 14.83
N PRO A 232 32.73 -12.82 15.12
CA PRO A 232 32.15 -13.69 16.16
C PRO A 232 32.18 -13.06 17.56
N GLU A 233 33.08 -12.13 17.82
CA GLU A 233 33.19 -11.41 19.09
C GLU A 233 31.96 -10.56 19.44
N ILE A 234 31.15 -10.15 18.44
CA ILE A 234 29.98 -9.31 18.67
C ILE A 234 28.70 -10.11 18.93
N VAL A 235 28.67 -11.41 18.63
CA VAL A 235 27.48 -12.27 18.78
C VAL A 235 26.95 -12.21 20.21
N ASN A 236 27.84 -12.36 21.21
CA ASN A 236 27.45 -12.31 22.61
C ASN A 236 27.06 -10.90 23.11
N GLN A 237 27.42 -9.84 22.35
CA GLN A 237 27.13 -8.45 22.68
C GLN A 237 25.88 -7.93 21.99
N THR A 238 25.26 -8.73 21.11
CA THR A 238 24.13 -8.31 20.28
C THR A 238 22.91 -9.20 20.55
N ALA A 239 21.73 -8.61 20.49
CA ALA A 239 20.45 -9.31 20.49
C ALA A 239 19.61 -8.87 19.29
N ILE A 240 18.89 -9.80 18.69
CA ILE A 240 17.96 -9.51 17.61
C ILE A 240 16.55 -9.51 18.19
N ALA A 241 15.81 -8.43 17.98
CA ALA A 241 14.42 -8.29 18.39
C ALA A 241 13.52 -8.23 17.15
N ILE A 242 12.56 -9.14 17.06
CA ILE A 242 11.62 -9.22 15.96
C ILE A 242 10.22 -8.88 16.49
N LEU A 243 9.62 -7.82 15.94
CA LEU A 243 8.29 -7.35 16.32
C LEU A 243 7.31 -7.53 15.17
N GLY A 244 6.25 -8.31 15.38
CA GLY A 244 5.15 -8.47 14.43
C GLY A 244 4.57 -9.88 14.37
N GLY A 245 3.51 -10.04 13.60
CA GLY A 245 2.87 -11.35 13.43
C GLY A 245 3.79 -12.35 12.75
N HIS A 246 3.74 -13.60 13.20
CA HIS A 246 4.58 -14.74 12.76
C HIS A 246 6.08 -14.59 13.09
N ALA A 247 6.45 -13.80 14.10
CA ALA A 247 7.83 -13.67 14.56
C ALA A 247 8.40 -15.00 15.07
N GLU A 248 7.55 -15.83 15.67
CA GLU A 248 7.88 -17.17 16.15
C GLU A 248 8.46 -18.09 15.07
N ASN A 249 8.06 -17.91 13.81
CA ASN A 249 8.51 -18.72 12.68
C ASN A 249 9.97 -18.41 12.25
N LEU A 250 10.54 -17.32 12.78
CA LEU A 250 11.89 -16.89 12.42
C LEU A 250 12.94 -17.21 13.46
N ARG A 251 12.55 -17.81 14.60
CA ARG A 251 13.47 -18.07 15.70
C ARG A 251 14.67 -18.90 15.29
N GLU A 252 14.42 -20.00 14.56
CA GLU A 252 15.45 -20.92 14.10
C GLU A 252 16.43 -20.30 13.09
N GLU A 253 16.05 -19.19 12.45
CA GLU A 253 16.89 -18.50 11.47
C GLU A 253 18.01 -17.68 12.14
N PHE A 254 17.91 -17.44 13.47
CA PHE A 254 18.84 -16.60 14.24
C PHE A 254 19.52 -17.37 15.37
N ASP A 255 19.20 -18.65 15.58
CA ASP A 255 19.87 -19.57 16.51
C ASP A 255 21.09 -20.21 15.83
#